data_3be22a10d2c53185a7f8bcc147f22e51
#
_entry.id   3be22a10d2c53185a7f8bcc147f22e51
#
_cell.length_a   1.000
_cell.length_b   1.000
_cell.length_c   1.000
_cell.angle_alpha   90.00
_cell.angle_beta   90.00
_cell.angle_gamma   90.00
#
_symmetry.space_group_name_H-M   'P 1'
#
loop_
_entity.id
_entity.type
_entity.pdbx_description
1 polymer ?
#
loop_
_entity_poly.entity_id
_entity_poly.type
_entity_poly.pdbx_seq_one_letter_code
_entity_poly.pdbx_strand_id
1 'polypeptide(L)'
;MRSATHATLALFPLNTVLFPGGPLRLRIFEPRYLDMVSRCMREDSGFGVALIVAGREAGGAAQTVAIGTLARIVDFEQLDDGLLGITARGERRFRIVHVHQESDGLNVAQVEWLDDELRAEVPPQHAVLAELLRRALEQIGPAYGEVTPAYEDATWVGMRLAEILPLAPIERQELLELRDGPERLHWLQSRLDIQESRDDDSDD
;
A
#
# COMPACT_ATOMS: atom_id res chain seq x y z
N MET A 1 -12.22 -23.64 -11.97
CA MET A 1 -12.44 -22.82 -10.77
C MET A 1 -11.25 -23.05 -9.85
N ARG A 2 -10.36 -22.07 -9.69
CA ARG A 2 -9.31 -22.17 -8.64
C ARG A 2 -10.00 -21.97 -7.31
N SER A 3 -9.74 -22.87 -6.34
CA SER A 3 -10.25 -22.74 -4.98
C SER A 3 -9.66 -21.45 -4.39
N ALA A 4 -10.50 -20.52 -3.99
CA ALA A 4 -10.05 -19.33 -3.28
C ALA A 4 -9.34 -19.79 -2.01
N THR A 5 -8.04 -19.48 -1.89
CA THR A 5 -7.29 -19.84 -0.69
C THR A 5 -7.61 -18.80 0.38
N HIS A 6 -8.43 -19.19 1.36
CA HIS A 6 -8.74 -18.36 2.50
C HIS A 6 -7.59 -18.33 3.49
N ALA A 7 -7.40 -17.18 4.12
CA ALA A 7 -6.45 -17.01 5.22
C ALA A 7 -7.08 -16.14 6.32
N THR A 8 -6.50 -16.22 7.51
CA THR A 8 -6.84 -15.33 8.63
C THR A 8 -5.66 -14.42 8.88
N LEU A 9 -5.88 -13.11 8.91
CA LEU A 9 -4.86 -12.09 9.12
C LEU A 9 -5.25 -11.16 10.26
N ALA A 10 -4.30 -10.81 11.12
CA ALA A 10 -4.42 -9.61 11.92
C ALA A 10 -4.53 -8.41 11.00
N LEU A 11 -5.45 -7.48 11.25
CA LEU A 11 -5.72 -6.33 10.39
C LEU A 11 -5.26 -5.05 11.09
N PHE A 12 -4.48 -4.26 10.39
CA PHE A 12 -4.05 -2.93 10.79
C PHE A 12 -4.72 -1.89 9.88
N PRO A 13 -5.85 -1.30 10.30
CA PRO A 13 -6.49 -0.23 9.57
C PRO A 13 -5.64 1.04 9.60
N LEU A 14 -5.41 1.68 8.45
CA LEU A 14 -4.59 2.89 8.32
C LEU A 14 -5.27 3.92 7.42
N ASN A 15 -4.87 5.19 7.55
CA ASN A 15 -5.28 6.27 6.63
C ASN A 15 -4.37 6.35 5.38
N THR A 16 -3.68 5.28 5.07
CA THR A 16 -2.83 5.16 3.88
C THR A 16 -3.06 3.83 3.19
N VAL A 17 -2.67 3.77 1.93
CA VAL A 17 -2.74 2.56 1.09
C VAL A 17 -1.35 1.99 0.91
N LEU A 18 -1.21 0.69 1.18
CA LEU A 18 0.01 -0.05 0.93
C LEU A 18 -0.10 -0.78 -0.42
N PHE A 19 0.87 -0.55 -1.30
CA PHE A 19 0.95 -1.25 -2.58
C PHE A 19 1.89 -2.46 -2.50
N PRO A 20 1.68 -3.53 -3.28
CA PRO A 20 2.64 -4.61 -3.45
C PRO A 20 4.04 -4.09 -3.82
N GLY A 21 5.06 -4.58 -3.11
CA GLY A 21 6.45 -4.14 -3.26
C GLY A 21 6.80 -2.81 -2.59
N GLY A 22 5.82 -2.01 -2.17
CA GLY A 22 6.03 -0.71 -1.56
C GLY A 22 6.44 -0.76 -0.09
N PRO A 23 7.21 0.23 0.38
CA PRO A 23 7.59 0.35 1.77
C PRO A 23 6.49 0.99 2.62
N LEU A 24 6.39 0.59 3.88
CA LEU A 24 5.51 1.19 4.88
C LEU A 24 6.27 1.31 6.19
N ARG A 25 6.46 2.54 6.68
CA ARG A 25 7.07 2.81 7.99
C ARG A 25 5.99 3.12 9.00
N LEU A 26 6.01 2.45 10.13
CA LEU A 26 5.02 2.60 11.19
C LEU A 26 5.71 2.83 12.53
N ARG A 27 5.07 3.66 13.37
CA ARG A 27 5.38 3.81 14.80
C ARG A 27 4.31 3.08 15.60
N ILE A 28 4.73 2.09 16.36
CA ILE A 28 3.83 1.20 17.09
C ILE A 28 3.82 1.62 18.56
N PHE A 29 2.66 1.98 19.08
CA PHE A 29 2.48 2.43 20.46
C PHE A 29 1.29 1.76 21.16
N GLU A 30 0.32 1.23 20.43
CA GLU A 30 -0.82 0.54 21.02
C GLU A 30 -0.46 -0.91 21.39
N PRO A 31 -0.79 -1.39 22.63
CA PRO A 31 -0.46 -2.74 23.08
C PRO A 31 -0.88 -3.84 22.09
N ARG A 32 -2.10 -3.78 21.54
CA ARG A 32 -2.62 -4.76 20.59
C ARG A 32 -1.74 -4.88 19.32
N TYR A 33 -1.16 -3.77 18.86
CA TYR A 33 -0.27 -3.80 17.68
C TYR A 33 1.16 -4.20 18.04
N LEU A 34 1.64 -3.91 19.26
CA LEU A 34 2.91 -4.46 19.76
C LEU A 34 2.85 -5.99 19.84
N ASP A 35 1.75 -6.54 20.36
CA ASP A 35 1.53 -7.99 20.43
C ASP A 35 1.39 -8.61 19.03
N MET A 36 0.69 -7.93 18.12
CA MET A 36 0.59 -8.34 16.71
C MET A 36 1.97 -8.41 16.05
N VAL A 37 2.79 -7.35 16.17
CA VAL A 37 4.16 -7.31 15.60
C VAL A 37 5.00 -8.43 16.19
N SER A 38 4.99 -8.61 17.51
CA SER A 38 5.72 -9.69 18.19
C SER A 38 5.30 -11.07 17.68
N ARG A 39 4.00 -11.29 17.45
CA ARG A 39 3.47 -12.53 16.87
C ARG A 39 3.94 -12.71 15.44
N CYS A 40 3.83 -11.69 14.57
CA CYS A 40 4.29 -11.75 13.20
C CYS A 40 5.78 -12.08 13.07
N MET A 41 6.62 -11.46 13.89
CA MET A 41 8.07 -11.72 13.91
C MET A 41 8.39 -13.14 14.33
N ARG A 42 7.70 -13.67 15.36
CA ARG A 42 7.92 -15.02 15.88
C ARG A 42 7.48 -16.12 14.92
N GLU A 43 6.40 -15.87 14.16
CA GLU A 43 5.77 -16.83 13.25
C GLU A 43 6.22 -16.69 11.80
N ASP A 44 7.14 -15.74 11.51
CA ASP A 44 7.52 -15.33 10.16
C ASP A 44 6.28 -15.07 9.27
N SER A 45 5.31 -14.35 9.83
CA SER A 45 4.04 -14.02 9.18
C SER A 45 3.93 -12.53 8.93
N GLY A 46 2.86 -12.10 8.28
CA GLY A 46 2.55 -10.70 8.04
C GLY A 46 1.19 -10.32 8.64
N PHE A 47 0.84 -9.05 8.47
CA PHE A 47 -0.46 -8.50 8.84
C PHE A 47 -1.11 -7.79 7.66
N GLY A 48 -2.44 -7.70 7.66
CA GLY A 48 -3.19 -7.02 6.61
C GLY A 48 -3.23 -5.52 6.85
N VAL A 49 -2.96 -4.71 5.82
CA VAL A 49 -3.18 -3.27 5.81
C VAL A 49 -4.38 -2.96 4.94
N ALA A 50 -5.33 -2.17 5.44
CA ALA A 50 -6.49 -1.72 4.70
C ALA A 50 -6.82 -0.26 5.03
N LEU A 51 -7.22 0.50 4.00
CA LEU A 51 -7.59 1.91 4.14
C LEU A 51 -8.85 2.07 4.98
N ILE A 52 -8.81 3.00 5.93
CA ILE A 52 -9.97 3.41 6.74
C ILE A 52 -10.88 4.30 5.89
N VAL A 53 -12.17 3.97 5.86
CA VAL A 53 -13.21 4.81 5.24
C VAL A 53 -14.08 5.52 6.28
N ALA A 54 -14.15 4.98 7.50
CA ALA A 54 -14.81 5.62 8.64
C ALA A 54 -14.19 5.15 9.96
N GLY A 55 -14.12 6.03 10.96
CA GLY A 55 -13.50 5.76 12.25
C GLY A 55 -12.10 6.37 12.36
N ARG A 56 -11.26 5.79 13.21
CA ARG A 56 -9.89 6.28 13.50
C ARG A 56 -8.90 5.11 13.52
N GLU A 57 -7.64 5.39 13.23
CA GLU A 57 -6.53 4.44 13.34
C GLU A 57 -6.35 3.95 14.78
N ALA A 58 -6.45 4.87 15.73
CA ALA A 58 -6.25 4.59 17.14
C ALA A 58 -7.57 4.63 17.93
N GLY A 59 -7.73 3.68 18.85
CA GLY A 59 -8.71 3.74 19.95
C GLY A 59 -10.15 3.46 19.59
N GLY A 60 -10.50 2.88 18.44
CA GLY A 60 -11.89 2.63 18.07
C GLY A 60 -12.10 1.61 16.96
N ALA A 61 -13.37 1.25 16.71
CA ALA A 61 -13.74 0.46 15.55
C ALA A 61 -13.56 1.29 14.28
N ALA A 62 -12.74 0.81 13.35
CA ALA A 62 -12.54 1.40 12.04
C ALA A 62 -13.24 0.55 10.99
N GLN A 63 -13.97 1.22 10.09
CA GLN A 63 -14.47 0.57 8.87
C GLN A 63 -13.43 0.76 7.78
N THR A 64 -13.08 -0.33 7.11
CA THR A 64 -12.08 -0.34 6.05
C THR A 64 -12.71 -0.67 4.71
N VAL A 65 -11.98 -0.33 3.65
CA VAL A 65 -12.25 -0.86 2.29
C VAL A 65 -12.12 -2.39 2.26
N ALA A 66 -12.70 -2.99 1.25
CA ALA A 66 -12.70 -4.44 1.11
C ALA A 66 -11.36 -5.01 0.61
N ILE A 67 -10.54 -4.24 -0.08
CA ILE A 67 -9.26 -4.70 -0.65
C ILE A 67 -8.11 -4.05 0.10
N GLY A 68 -7.19 -4.88 0.58
CA GLY A 68 -5.97 -4.47 1.26
C GLY A 68 -4.75 -5.22 0.76
N THR A 69 -3.61 -4.95 1.39
CA THR A 69 -2.32 -5.56 1.07
C THR A 69 -1.69 -6.18 2.32
N LEU A 70 -1.17 -7.39 2.17
CA LEU A 70 -0.36 -8.05 3.20
C LEU A 70 0.94 -7.27 3.38
N ALA A 71 1.24 -6.88 4.61
CA ALA A 71 2.49 -6.24 5.01
C ALA A 71 3.40 -7.27 5.70
N ARG A 72 4.62 -7.43 5.20
CA ARG A 72 5.66 -8.22 5.86
C ARG A 72 6.68 -7.29 6.50
N ILE A 73 6.99 -7.51 7.77
CA ILE A 73 8.00 -6.74 8.49
C ILE A 73 9.37 -7.14 7.94
N VAL A 74 10.14 -6.15 7.48
CA VAL A 74 11.48 -6.34 6.92
C VAL A 74 12.58 -5.73 7.79
N ASP A 75 12.22 -4.79 8.66
CA ASP A 75 13.14 -4.15 9.60
C ASP A 75 12.40 -3.59 10.81
N PHE A 76 13.10 -3.40 11.93
CA PHE A 76 12.58 -2.76 13.13
C PHE A 76 13.68 -2.05 13.90
N GLU A 77 13.31 -0.96 14.56
CA GLU A 77 14.23 -0.14 15.34
C GLU A 77 13.54 0.44 16.59
N GLN A 78 14.32 0.79 17.59
CA GLN A 78 13.82 1.62 18.66
C GLN A 78 13.98 3.09 18.28
N LEU A 79 12.89 3.84 18.25
CA LEU A 79 12.89 5.26 17.95
C LEU A 79 13.42 6.08 19.12
N ASP A 80 13.83 7.34 18.86
CA ASP A 80 14.40 8.26 19.89
C ASP A 80 13.46 8.49 21.08
N ASP A 81 12.15 8.39 20.89
CA ASP A 81 11.13 8.50 21.93
C ASP A 81 10.84 7.17 22.67
N GLY A 82 11.58 6.13 22.36
CA GLY A 82 11.47 4.80 22.96
C GLY A 82 10.38 3.92 22.36
N LEU A 83 9.61 4.41 21.38
CA LEU A 83 8.61 3.60 20.68
C LEU A 83 9.27 2.63 19.70
N LEU A 84 8.51 1.58 19.32
CA LEU A 84 8.91 0.64 18.29
C LEU A 84 8.61 1.23 16.90
N GLY A 85 9.66 1.41 16.09
CA GLY A 85 9.57 1.64 14.67
C GLY A 85 9.62 0.32 13.92
N ILE A 86 8.79 0.14 12.91
CA ILE A 86 8.90 -0.98 11.97
C ILE A 86 8.90 -0.48 10.54
N THR A 87 9.65 -1.16 9.69
CA THR A 87 9.54 -1.05 8.24
C THR A 87 8.93 -2.33 7.71
N ALA A 88 7.81 -2.20 7.01
CA ALA A 88 7.15 -3.31 6.35
C ALA A 88 7.18 -3.12 4.83
N ARG A 89 7.06 -4.21 4.08
CA ARG A 89 6.92 -4.23 2.63
C ARG A 89 5.59 -4.87 2.26
N GLY A 90 4.87 -4.25 1.31
CA GLY A 90 3.66 -4.83 0.74
C GLY A 90 3.97 -6.10 -0.06
N GLU A 91 3.17 -7.13 0.12
CA GLU A 91 3.24 -8.38 -0.64
C GLU A 91 1.98 -8.54 -1.50
N ARG A 92 1.16 -9.56 -1.21
CA ARG A 92 -0.03 -9.87 -1.97
C ARG A 92 -1.22 -9.01 -1.57
N ARG A 93 -2.07 -8.71 -2.53
CA ARG A 93 -3.39 -8.12 -2.26
C ARG A 93 -4.36 -9.20 -1.77
N PHE A 94 -5.30 -8.78 -0.94
CA PHE A 94 -6.37 -9.63 -0.46
C PHE A 94 -7.71 -8.90 -0.49
N ARG A 95 -8.79 -9.69 -0.49
CA ARG A 95 -10.16 -9.22 -0.25
C ARG A 95 -10.61 -9.65 1.15
N ILE A 96 -11.10 -8.72 1.92
CA ILE A 96 -11.72 -8.98 3.22
C ILE A 96 -13.11 -9.61 2.98
N VAL A 97 -13.33 -10.77 3.60
CA VAL A 97 -14.62 -11.49 3.58
C VAL A 97 -15.39 -11.21 4.86
N HIS A 98 -14.71 -11.26 6.00
CA HIS A 98 -15.29 -11.04 7.30
C HIS A 98 -14.25 -10.43 8.25
N VAL A 99 -14.68 -9.55 9.14
CA VAL A 99 -13.84 -8.99 10.22
C VAL A 99 -14.51 -9.24 11.54
N HIS A 100 -13.72 -9.63 12.53
CA HIS A 100 -14.12 -9.65 13.93
C HIS A 100 -13.03 -8.99 14.78
N GLN A 101 -13.39 -8.58 15.99
CA GLN A 101 -12.45 -7.97 16.93
C GLN A 101 -12.15 -8.97 18.04
N GLU A 102 -10.87 -9.15 18.36
CA GLU A 102 -10.40 -9.92 19.50
C GLU A 102 -10.63 -9.16 20.83
N SER A 103 -10.48 -9.83 21.97
CA SER A 103 -10.72 -9.25 23.30
C SER A 103 -9.79 -8.11 23.66
N ASP A 104 -8.60 -8.04 23.06
CA ASP A 104 -7.61 -6.96 23.20
C ASP A 104 -7.91 -5.77 22.26
N GLY A 105 -8.95 -5.89 21.43
CA GLY A 105 -9.35 -4.89 20.45
C GLY A 105 -8.66 -4.99 19.10
N LEU A 106 -7.85 -6.03 18.87
CA LEU A 106 -7.24 -6.29 17.56
C LEU A 106 -8.30 -6.75 16.57
N ASN A 107 -8.33 -6.13 15.39
CA ASN A 107 -9.15 -6.61 14.29
C ASN A 107 -8.49 -7.81 13.61
N VAL A 108 -9.27 -8.84 13.34
CA VAL A 108 -8.83 -10.04 12.61
C VAL A 108 -9.78 -10.27 11.44
N ALA A 109 -9.21 -10.45 10.25
CA ALA A 109 -9.96 -10.62 9.02
C ALA A 109 -9.81 -12.02 8.45
N GLN A 110 -10.92 -12.61 8.00
CA GLN A 110 -10.90 -13.69 7.02
C GLN A 110 -10.77 -13.07 5.65
N VAL A 111 -9.79 -13.52 4.87
CA VAL A 111 -9.46 -12.93 3.58
C VAL A 111 -9.38 -13.98 2.48
N GLU A 112 -9.61 -13.53 1.25
CA GLU A 112 -9.33 -14.25 0.01
C GLU A 112 -8.14 -13.58 -0.68
N TRP A 113 -7.13 -14.38 -1.08
CA TRP A 113 -6.02 -13.85 -1.83
C TRP A 113 -6.45 -13.47 -3.25
N LEU A 114 -6.07 -12.29 -3.67
CA LEU A 114 -6.21 -11.88 -5.05
C LEU A 114 -5.04 -12.42 -5.88
N ASP A 115 -5.31 -12.73 -7.14
CA ASP A 115 -4.27 -13.12 -8.09
C ASP A 115 -3.31 -11.95 -8.32
N ASP A 116 -2.03 -12.28 -8.53
CA ASP A 116 -1.03 -11.31 -8.94
C ASP A 116 -1.37 -10.76 -10.33
N GLU A 117 -1.01 -9.49 -10.55
CA GLU A 117 -1.17 -8.88 -11.87
C GLU A 117 -0.17 -9.51 -12.84
N LEU A 118 -0.60 -9.67 -14.09
CA LEU A 118 0.30 -10.07 -15.16
C LEU A 118 1.27 -8.93 -15.43
N ARG A 119 2.54 -9.26 -15.58
CA ARG A 119 3.54 -8.29 -16.04
C ARG A 119 3.17 -7.82 -17.44
N ALA A 120 3.25 -6.52 -17.65
CA ALA A 120 3.05 -5.87 -18.91
C ALA A 120 4.16 -4.84 -19.14
N GLU A 121 4.64 -4.70 -20.36
CA GLU A 121 5.60 -3.65 -20.69
C GLU A 121 4.94 -2.28 -20.61
N VAL A 122 5.72 -1.26 -20.25
CA VAL A 122 5.26 0.14 -20.28
C VAL A 122 4.95 0.53 -21.72
N PRO A 123 3.70 0.87 -22.06
CA PRO A 123 3.36 1.31 -23.41
C PRO A 123 4.14 2.57 -23.80
N PRO A 124 4.57 2.71 -25.08
CA PRO A 124 5.37 3.85 -25.52
C PRO A 124 4.77 5.22 -25.18
N GLN A 125 3.44 5.36 -25.23
CA GLN A 125 2.74 6.60 -24.88
C GLN A 125 2.85 6.96 -23.40
N HIS A 126 3.18 6.02 -22.53
CA HIS A 126 3.36 6.20 -21.08
C HIS A 126 4.84 6.17 -20.64
N ALA A 127 5.80 6.18 -21.58
CA ALA A 127 7.23 6.13 -21.26
C ALA A 127 7.68 7.33 -20.40
N VAL A 128 7.03 8.47 -20.55
CA VAL A 128 7.27 9.67 -19.72
C VAL A 128 7.01 9.41 -18.24
N LEU A 129 6.06 8.56 -17.88
CA LEU A 129 5.75 8.21 -16.50
C LEU A 129 6.87 7.37 -15.85
N ALA A 130 7.49 6.46 -16.61
CA ALA A 130 8.63 5.68 -16.13
C ALA A 130 9.85 6.59 -15.88
N GLU A 131 10.08 7.58 -16.74
CA GLU A 131 11.15 8.55 -16.56
C GLU A 131 10.87 9.51 -15.39
N LEU A 132 9.62 9.97 -15.21
CA LEU A 132 9.20 10.73 -14.04
C LEU A 132 9.48 9.97 -12.75
N LEU A 133 9.08 8.71 -12.69
CA LEU A 133 9.34 7.85 -11.54
C LEU A 133 10.84 7.69 -11.26
N ARG A 134 11.67 7.50 -12.30
CA ARG A 134 13.12 7.37 -12.14
C ARG A 134 13.70 8.60 -11.44
N ARG A 135 13.37 9.79 -11.93
CA ARG A 135 13.84 11.06 -11.34
C ARG A 135 13.32 11.26 -9.92
N ALA A 136 12.06 10.94 -9.66
CA ALA A 136 11.48 11.05 -8.33
C ALA A 136 12.21 10.13 -7.33
N LEU A 137 12.46 8.86 -7.68
CA LEU A 137 13.18 7.93 -6.83
C LEU A 137 14.65 8.31 -6.61
N GLU A 138 15.32 8.86 -7.61
CA GLU A 138 16.67 9.42 -7.46
C GLU A 138 16.72 10.59 -6.46
N GLN A 139 15.71 11.47 -6.48
CA GLN A 139 15.61 12.58 -5.54
C GLN A 139 15.27 12.15 -4.12
N ILE A 140 14.34 11.20 -3.96
CA ILE A 140 13.96 10.65 -2.65
C ILE A 140 15.12 9.84 -2.05
N GLY A 141 15.86 9.14 -2.91
CA GLY A 141 17.01 8.34 -2.52
C GLY A 141 16.69 7.27 -1.49
N PRO A 142 17.61 6.98 -0.53
CA PRO A 142 17.45 5.92 0.46
C PRO A 142 16.23 6.07 1.36
N ALA A 143 15.65 7.27 1.45
CA ALA A 143 14.44 7.52 2.24
C ALA A 143 13.23 6.72 1.75
N TYR A 144 13.18 6.34 0.47
CA TYR A 144 12.14 5.47 -0.06
C TYR A 144 12.29 4.00 0.38
N GLY A 145 13.50 3.59 0.74
CA GLY A 145 13.83 2.21 1.09
C GLY A 145 14.42 1.42 -0.07
N GLU A 146 14.81 0.18 0.21
CA GLU A 146 15.39 -0.70 -0.79
C GLU A 146 14.29 -1.31 -1.67
N VAL A 147 14.24 -0.89 -2.92
CA VAL A 147 13.32 -1.40 -3.94
C VAL A 147 14.11 -1.72 -5.20
N THR A 148 13.97 -2.94 -5.71
CA THR A 148 14.59 -3.31 -6.99
C THR A 148 13.83 -2.64 -8.14
N PRO A 149 14.49 -1.77 -8.92
CA PRO A 149 13.81 -1.07 -10.02
C PRO A 149 13.37 -2.01 -11.14
N ALA A 150 12.18 -1.74 -11.71
CA ALA A 150 11.60 -2.42 -12.85
C ALA A 150 10.86 -1.41 -13.75
N TYR A 151 11.58 -0.44 -14.29
CA TYR A 151 11.02 0.69 -15.04
C TYR A 151 10.36 0.29 -16.37
N GLU A 152 10.61 -0.91 -16.86
CA GLU A 152 9.95 -1.51 -18.02
C GLU A 152 8.61 -2.19 -17.69
N ASP A 153 8.31 -2.43 -16.42
CA ASP A 153 7.08 -3.07 -15.94
C ASP A 153 6.00 -2.04 -15.60
N ALA A 154 4.93 -1.98 -16.39
CA ALA A 154 3.81 -1.06 -16.22
C ALA A 154 3.14 -1.19 -14.85
N THR A 155 3.02 -2.41 -14.32
CA THR A 155 2.45 -2.67 -12.99
C THR A 155 3.32 -2.05 -11.90
N TRP A 156 4.63 -2.29 -11.96
CA TRP A 156 5.58 -1.74 -11.00
C TRP A 156 5.64 -0.22 -11.05
N VAL A 157 5.77 0.36 -12.26
CA VAL A 157 5.82 1.82 -12.46
C VAL A 157 4.55 2.48 -11.93
N GLY A 158 3.39 1.94 -12.30
CA GLY A 158 2.11 2.50 -11.86
C GLY A 158 1.89 2.45 -10.34
N MET A 159 2.29 1.35 -9.69
CA MET A 159 2.19 1.23 -8.23
C MET A 159 3.14 2.19 -7.52
N ARG A 160 4.38 2.33 -7.98
CA ARG A 160 5.36 3.26 -7.38
C ARG A 160 4.95 4.72 -7.54
N LEU A 161 4.42 5.09 -8.71
CA LEU A 161 3.88 6.44 -8.91
C LEU A 161 2.69 6.73 -8.01
N ALA A 162 1.77 5.77 -7.84
CA ALA A 162 0.62 5.93 -6.96
C ALA A 162 1.00 6.16 -5.49
N GLU A 163 2.17 5.69 -5.05
CA GLU A 163 2.70 5.94 -3.69
C GLU A 163 3.30 7.33 -3.52
N ILE A 164 3.98 7.82 -4.58
CA ILE A 164 4.81 9.03 -4.51
C ILE A 164 4.00 10.29 -4.85
N LEU A 165 3.07 10.18 -5.81
CA LEU A 165 2.27 11.31 -6.24
C LEU A 165 1.32 11.79 -5.13
N PRO A 166 0.99 13.11 -5.09
CA PRO A 166 0.11 13.69 -4.08
C PRO A 166 -1.36 13.37 -4.34
N LEU A 167 -1.70 12.09 -4.34
CA LEU A 167 -3.05 11.57 -4.53
C LEU A 167 -3.80 11.45 -3.20
N ALA A 168 -5.12 11.67 -3.23
CA ALA A 168 -5.96 11.40 -2.08
C ALA A 168 -5.97 9.88 -1.75
N PRO A 169 -6.17 9.50 -0.48
CA PRO A 169 -6.17 8.08 -0.09
C PRO A 169 -7.16 7.23 -0.89
N ILE A 170 -8.31 7.77 -1.25
CA ILE A 170 -9.31 7.06 -2.05
C ILE A 170 -8.85 6.85 -3.50
N GLU A 171 -8.16 7.83 -4.10
CA GLU A 171 -7.56 7.69 -5.44
C GLU A 171 -6.47 6.61 -5.45
N ARG A 172 -5.64 6.58 -4.40
CA ARG A 172 -4.66 5.49 -4.22
C ARG A 172 -5.32 4.13 -4.09
N GLN A 173 -6.46 4.08 -3.39
CA GLN A 173 -7.22 2.83 -3.24
C GLN A 173 -7.80 2.37 -4.58
N GLU A 174 -8.35 3.26 -5.39
CA GLU A 174 -8.81 2.95 -6.74
C GLU A 174 -7.67 2.35 -7.59
N LEU A 175 -6.48 2.96 -7.52
CA LEU A 175 -5.29 2.46 -8.22
C LEU A 175 -4.81 1.11 -7.69
N LEU A 176 -4.94 0.83 -6.39
CA LEU A 176 -4.64 -0.49 -5.82
C LEU A 176 -5.61 -1.57 -6.34
N GLU A 177 -6.88 -1.20 -6.56
CA GLU A 177 -7.93 -2.13 -7.00
C GLU A 177 -7.86 -2.47 -8.48
N LEU A 178 -7.25 -1.60 -9.31
CA LEU A 178 -6.98 -1.92 -10.72
C LEU A 178 -6.11 -3.17 -10.84
N ARG A 179 -6.40 -3.98 -11.87
CA ARG A 179 -5.71 -5.24 -12.13
C ARG A 179 -4.86 -5.23 -13.40
N ASP A 180 -4.71 -4.06 -13.99
CA ASP A 180 -4.01 -3.87 -15.26
C ASP A 180 -3.03 -2.70 -15.14
N GLY A 181 -1.75 -2.99 -15.34
CA GLY A 181 -0.67 -1.99 -15.23
C GLY A 181 -0.82 -0.86 -16.25
N PRO A 182 -1.00 -1.14 -17.54
CA PRO A 182 -1.28 -0.12 -18.56
C PRO A 182 -2.49 0.77 -18.25
N GLU A 183 -3.60 0.20 -17.76
CA GLU A 183 -4.79 0.97 -17.35
C GLU A 183 -4.46 1.91 -16.17
N ARG A 184 -3.68 1.43 -15.20
CA ARG A 184 -3.19 2.26 -14.09
C ARG A 184 -2.33 3.41 -14.57
N LEU A 185 -1.42 3.20 -15.54
CA LEU A 185 -0.60 4.26 -16.12
C LEU A 185 -1.45 5.27 -16.88
N HIS A 186 -2.46 4.83 -17.62
CA HIS A 186 -3.39 5.72 -18.30
C HIS A 186 -4.16 6.62 -17.32
N TRP A 187 -4.65 6.05 -16.22
CA TRP A 187 -5.32 6.82 -15.15
C TRP A 187 -4.38 7.88 -14.57
N LEU A 188 -3.15 7.50 -14.24
CA LEU A 188 -2.15 8.41 -13.67
C LEU A 188 -1.79 9.55 -14.62
N GLN A 189 -1.61 9.27 -15.90
CA GLN A 189 -1.31 10.29 -16.90
C GLN A 189 -2.46 11.27 -17.04
N SER A 190 -3.69 10.79 -17.17
CA SER A 190 -4.87 11.65 -17.27
C SER A 190 -5.02 12.56 -16.04
N ARG A 191 -4.61 12.10 -14.87
CA ARG A 191 -4.67 12.89 -13.64
C ARG A 191 -3.60 14.00 -13.61
N LEU A 192 -2.42 13.73 -14.13
CA LEU A 192 -1.32 14.71 -14.24
C LEU A 192 -1.64 15.78 -15.31
N ASP A 193 -2.15 15.40 -16.47
CA ASP A 193 -2.53 16.31 -17.54
C ASP A 193 -3.61 17.31 -17.07
N ILE A 194 -4.56 16.89 -16.22
CA ILE A 194 -5.57 17.77 -15.62
C ILE A 194 -4.95 18.75 -14.62
N GLN A 195 -3.91 18.37 -13.89
CA GLN A 195 -3.23 19.26 -12.94
C GLN A 195 -2.43 20.33 -13.67
N GLU A 196 -1.64 19.98 -14.69
CA GLU A 196 -0.91 20.95 -15.51
C GLU A 196 -1.85 22.00 -16.14
N SER A 197 -2.99 21.57 -16.68
CA SER A 197 -3.99 22.48 -17.27
C SER A 197 -4.61 23.46 -16.25
N ARG A 198 -4.69 23.08 -14.98
CA ARG A 198 -5.23 23.96 -13.91
C ARG A 198 -4.22 24.96 -13.39
N ASP A 199 -2.95 24.59 -13.38
CA ASP A 199 -1.87 25.47 -12.94
C ASP A 199 -1.62 26.57 -13.98
N ASP A 200 -1.72 26.26 -15.28
CA ASP A 200 -1.64 27.24 -16.39
C ASP A 200 -2.79 28.25 -16.37
N ASP A 201 -4.02 27.84 -16.00
CA ASP A 201 -5.19 28.73 -15.91
C ASP A 201 -5.18 29.64 -14.65
N SER A 202 -4.32 29.38 -13.67
CA SER A 202 -4.24 30.13 -12.42
C SER A 202 -3.19 31.24 -12.43
N ASP A 203 -2.35 31.37 -13.48
CA ASP A 203 -1.30 32.35 -13.64
C ASP A 203 -1.71 33.52 -14.58
N ASP A 204 -2.94 33.58 -15.07
CA ASP A 204 -3.54 34.69 -15.82
C ASP A 204 -4.47 35.54 -14.91
#